data_bc7b54d61db6f255de73c455e228ef7d
#
_entry.id   bc7b54d61db6f255de73c455e228ef7d
#
_cell.length_a   1.000
_cell.length_b   1.000
_cell.length_c   1.000
_cell.angle_alpha   90.00
_cell.angle_beta   90.00
_cell.angle_gamma   90.00
#
_symmetry.space_group_name_H-M   'P 1'
#
loop_
_entity.id
_entity.type
_entity.pdbx_description
1 polymer ?
#
loop_
_entity_poly.entity_id
_entity_poly.type
_entity_poly.pdbx_seq_one_letter_code
_entity_poly.pdbx_strand_id
1 'polypeptide(L)'
;MASAGQHLFGALPLSTESREARKFIELAWDKYENSMFDDALVNARHATEKDPQSALSQALLSFVARRGVPNSAALAKAKSLLPRSTSDEQLLVRWMTSIQERDLLPAIMNMNDLLKHYPKDKHVLYLTAEWLYLQQDYDRARTMMETALQIDPNFPAVLNRLGYVYAEAGEIANAVASLKRYAEVEPGSPNPEDSLGEVLRTSGDDRGSLEHYSAALQIDPTYFASQIGLGDTLTLMGDFSGARREYDRASQIAENPRDELNAKYQKALVYFWEGNAAAGRKELAALSEQAADKKEPNMQFAIALGRAMLAGNAQDELEQLGALAASFEQPLAGMSESDRGIARATVLRERVRVATLNGLSDLATSTISKLASLATSSRDLVVENAYESARGFALFQQGDFSNAADELAADSRSPLVLQQLAITQEKLGKPDAAQSTRTLLKYQRGPAVEWFLVTHPDTGKSH
;
A
#
# COMPACT_ATOMS: atom_id res chain seq x y z
N MET A 1 -24.71 2.48 -36.72
CA MET A 1 -24.71 1.51 -35.62
C MET A 1 -23.24 1.21 -35.30
N ALA A 2 -22.68 1.80 -34.26
CA ALA A 2 -21.34 1.42 -33.79
C ALA A 2 -21.42 -0.02 -33.28
N SER A 3 -20.57 -0.90 -33.79
CA SER A 3 -20.57 -2.32 -33.40
C SER A 3 -20.15 -2.41 -31.90
N ALA A 4 -20.95 -3.17 -31.13
CA ALA A 4 -20.54 -3.56 -29.79
C ALA A 4 -19.09 -4.10 -29.84
N GLY A 5 -18.16 -3.54 -29.05
CA GLY A 5 -16.77 -3.96 -28.99
C GLY A 5 -15.73 -2.96 -29.56
N GLN A 6 -16.14 -1.73 -29.86
CA GLN A 6 -15.19 -0.66 -30.26
C GLN A 6 -14.84 0.32 -29.13
N HIS A 7 -15.38 0.11 -27.92
CA HIS A 7 -15.24 1.04 -26.80
C HIS A 7 -14.79 0.30 -25.54
N LEU A 8 -13.85 0.86 -24.82
CA LEU A 8 -13.51 0.47 -23.46
C LEU A 8 -14.54 1.13 -22.52
N PHE A 9 -14.90 0.48 -21.42
CA PHE A 9 -15.89 0.96 -20.44
C PHE A 9 -17.28 1.26 -21.07
N GLY A 10 -17.58 0.69 -22.23
CA GLY A 10 -18.83 0.94 -22.93
C GLY A 10 -18.91 2.25 -23.71
N ALA A 11 -18.03 3.21 -23.44
CA ALA A 11 -18.08 4.55 -24.05
C ALA A 11 -16.75 5.06 -24.64
N LEU A 12 -15.59 4.74 -24.03
CA LEU A 12 -14.28 5.24 -24.47
C LEU A 12 -13.84 4.57 -25.78
N PRO A 13 -13.70 5.32 -26.89
CA PRO A 13 -13.36 4.72 -28.19
C PRO A 13 -11.90 4.27 -28.25
N LEU A 14 -11.68 3.02 -28.65
CA LEU A 14 -10.36 2.43 -28.82
C LEU A 14 -9.86 2.63 -30.26
N SER A 15 -8.59 2.97 -30.39
CA SER A 15 -7.91 3.16 -31.69
C SER A 15 -7.50 1.85 -32.36
N THR A 16 -7.32 0.75 -31.59
CA THR A 16 -6.94 -0.55 -32.15
C THR A 16 -8.07 -1.15 -32.99
N GLU A 17 -7.74 -1.64 -34.20
CA GLU A 17 -8.67 -2.37 -35.07
C GLU A 17 -8.71 -3.88 -34.73
N SER A 18 -7.74 -4.39 -33.98
CA SER A 18 -7.69 -5.79 -33.57
C SER A 18 -8.77 -6.14 -32.54
N ARG A 19 -9.72 -6.99 -32.95
CA ARG A 19 -10.78 -7.50 -32.05
C ARG A 19 -10.21 -8.29 -30.87
N GLU A 20 -9.14 -9.05 -31.13
CA GLU A 20 -8.46 -9.84 -30.10
C GLU A 20 -7.75 -8.93 -29.10
N ALA A 21 -7.04 -7.89 -29.57
CA ALA A 21 -6.41 -6.91 -28.67
C ALA A 21 -7.45 -6.24 -27.79
N ARG A 22 -8.59 -5.79 -28.33
CA ARG A 22 -9.69 -5.21 -27.56
C ARG A 22 -10.18 -6.13 -26.44
N LYS A 23 -10.44 -7.40 -26.78
CA LYS A 23 -10.87 -8.39 -25.79
C LYS A 23 -9.84 -8.54 -24.65
N PHE A 24 -8.57 -8.59 -24.96
CA PHE A 24 -7.53 -8.73 -23.95
C PHE A 24 -7.31 -7.44 -23.15
N ILE A 25 -7.52 -6.26 -23.72
CA ILE A 25 -7.55 -4.98 -22.99
C ILE A 25 -8.68 -4.99 -21.95
N GLU A 26 -9.90 -5.37 -22.36
CA GLU A 26 -11.05 -5.45 -21.46
C GLU A 26 -10.82 -6.47 -20.33
N LEU A 27 -10.30 -7.66 -20.65
CA LEU A 27 -9.98 -8.68 -19.65
C LEU A 27 -8.87 -8.22 -18.71
N ALA A 28 -7.83 -7.58 -19.22
CA ALA A 28 -6.73 -7.08 -18.37
C ALA A 28 -7.25 -6.01 -17.42
N TRP A 29 -8.16 -5.16 -17.87
CA TRP A 29 -8.74 -4.12 -17.06
C TRP A 29 -9.67 -4.67 -16.00
N ASP A 30 -10.58 -5.60 -16.36
CA ASP A 30 -11.44 -6.31 -15.40
C ASP A 30 -10.61 -6.99 -14.29
N LYS A 31 -9.55 -7.71 -14.66
CA LYS A 31 -8.68 -8.36 -13.71
C LYS A 31 -7.93 -7.35 -12.81
N TYR A 32 -7.49 -6.22 -13.36
CA TYR A 32 -6.87 -5.16 -12.60
C TYR A 32 -7.82 -4.56 -11.56
N GLU A 33 -9.05 -4.22 -11.93
CA GLU A 33 -10.06 -3.66 -11.04
C GLU A 33 -10.40 -4.63 -9.90
N ASN A 34 -10.43 -5.92 -10.17
CA ASN A 34 -10.70 -6.98 -9.18
C ASN A 34 -9.44 -7.44 -8.42
N SER A 35 -8.33 -6.69 -8.47
CA SER A 35 -7.06 -6.97 -7.79
C SER A 35 -6.36 -8.28 -8.19
N MET A 36 -6.75 -8.88 -9.31
CA MET A 36 -6.14 -10.08 -9.91
C MET A 36 -4.96 -9.66 -10.82
N PHE A 37 -3.89 -9.14 -10.23
CA PHE A 37 -2.83 -8.44 -10.97
C PHE A 37 -2.01 -9.34 -11.89
N ASP A 38 -1.79 -10.60 -11.54
CA ASP A 38 -1.06 -11.55 -12.38
C ASP A 38 -1.85 -11.91 -13.62
N ASP A 39 -3.16 -12.15 -13.48
CA ASP A 39 -4.05 -12.35 -14.62
C ASP A 39 -4.17 -11.09 -15.48
N ALA A 40 -4.23 -9.91 -14.86
CA ALA A 40 -4.21 -8.64 -15.58
C ALA A 40 -2.94 -8.51 -16.43
N LEU A 41 -1.78 -8.87 -15.88
CA LEU A 41 -0.50 -8.83 -16.58
C LEU A 41 -0.46 -9.81 -17.75
N VAL A 42 -0.97 -11.03 -17.59
CA VAL A 42 -1.06 -12.03 -18.65
C VAL A 42 -1.92 -11.49 -19.80
N ASN A 43 -3.11 -10.96 -19.49
CA ASN A 43 -3.99 -10.40 -20.51
C ASN A 43 -3.40 -9.15 -21.17
N ALA A 44 -2.72 -8.28 -20.44
CA ALA A 44 -2.05 -7.10 -21.00
C ALA A 44 -0.91 -7.49 -21.98
N ARG A 45 -0.16 -8.56 -21.69
CA ARG A 45 0.82 -9.14 -22.64
C ARG A 45 0.14 -9.62 -23.90
N HIS A 46 -0.91 -10.41 -23.80
CA HIS A 46 -1.68 -10.85 -24.96
C HIS A 46 -2.24 -9.68 -25.78
N ALA A 47 -2.72 -8.62 -25.14
CA ALA A 47 -3.16 -7.42 -25.83
C ALA A 47 -2.04 -6.79 -26.68
N THR A 48 -0.82 -6.69 -26.13
CA THR A 48 0.34 -6.15 -26.85
C THR A 48 0.84 -7.08 -27.96
N GLU A 49 0.71 -8.39 -27.81
CA GLU A 49 1.03 -9.39 -28.87
C GLU A 49 0.06 -9.27 -30.05
N LYS A 50 -1.24 -9.04 -29.77
CA LYS A 50 -2.29 -8.93 -30.80
C LYS A 50 -2.31 -7.58 -31.52
N ASP A 51 -1.85 -6.52 -30.85
CA ASP A 51 -1.62 -5.20 -31.47
C ASP A 51 -0.42 -4.48 -30.81
N PRO A 52 0.80 -4.72 -31.31
CA PRO A 52 2.01 -4.03 -30.83
C PRO A 52 2.02 -2.52 -31.06
N GLN A 53 1.09 -1.99 -31.87
CA GLN A 53 0.97 -0.57 -32.18
C GLN A 53 -0.14 0.15 -31.38
N SER A 54 -0.85 -0.56 -30.52
CA SER A 54 -1.82 0.05 -29.58
C SER A 54 -1.11 0.72 -28.41
N ALA A 55 -1.26 2.05 -28.29
CA ALA A 55 -0.70 2.80 -27.18
C ALA A 55 -1.28 2.34 -25.84
N LEU A 56 -2.60 2.07 -25.80
CA LEU A 56 -3.29 1.63 -24.58
C LEU A 56 -2.82 0.23 -24.14
N SER A 57 -2.62 -0.71 -25.08
CA SER A 57 -2.08 -2.05 -24.74
C SER A 57 -0.71 -1.94 -24.08
N GLN A 58 0.18 -1.09 -24.62
CA GLN A 58 1.51 -0.86 -24.08
C GLN A 58 1.46 -0.15 -22.72
N ALA A 59 0.58 0.86 -22.57
CA ALA A 59 0.38 1.56 -21.30
C ALA A 59 -0.16 0.61 -20.23
N LEU A 60 -1.15 -0.21 -20.57
CA LEU A 60 -1.75 -1.18 -19.66
C LEU A 60 -0.73 -2.23 -19.21
N LEU A 61 0.07 -2.79 -20.15
CA LEU A 61 1.15 -3.70 -19.81
C LEU A 61 2.13 -3.10 -18.81
N SER A 62 2.56 -1.87 -19.04
CA SER A 62 3.45 -1.14 -18.13
C SER A 62 2.77 -0.85 -16.77
N PHE A 63 1.48 -0.52 -16.78
CA PHE A 63 0.71 -0.13 -15.62
C PHE A 63 0.42 -1.30 -14.67
N VAL A 64 0.03 -2.46 -15.21
CA VAL A 64 -0.25 -3.64 -14.38
C VAL A 64 1.02 -4.35 -13.89
N ALA A 65 2.15 -4.17 -14.58
CA ALA A 65 3.46 -4.73 -14.17
C ALA A 65 4.07 -4.04 -12.93
N ARG A 66 3.38 -3.10 -12.29
CA ARG A 66 3.87 -2.25 -11.18
C ARG A 66 4.37 -3.01 -9.94
N ARG A 67 4.02 -4.27 -9.77
CA ARG A 67 4.54 -5.11 -8.67
C ARG A 67 5.96 -5.64 -8.92
N GLY A 68 6.54 -5.38 -10.10
CA GLY A 68 7.91 -5.68 -10.47
C GLY A 68 8.63 -4.42 -10.98
N VAL A 69 9.80 -4.61 -11.57
CA VAL A 69 10.49 -3.53 -12.27
C VAL A 69 9.56 -2.96 -13.34
N PRO A 70 9.29 -1.63 -13.33
CA PRO A 70 8.45 -1.03 -14.35
C PRO A 70 8.91 -1.46 -15.73
N ASN A 71 7.99 -1.88 -16.59
CA ASN A 71 8.32 -2.18 -17.96
C ASN A 71 8.56 -0.87 -18.72
N SER A 72 9.74 -0.29 -18.50
CA SER A 72 10.15 1.01 -19.07
C SER A 72 10.08 1.02 -20.59
N ALA A 73 10.29 -0.14 -21.23
CA ALA A 73 10.17 -0.27 -22.67
C ALA A 73 8.72 -0.12 -23.13
N ALA A 74 7.76 -0.76 -22.44
CA ALA A 74 6.33 -0.63 -22.75
C ALA A 74 5.83 0.80 -22.47
N LEU A 75 6.27 1.42 -21.36
CA LEU A 75 5.97 2.81 -21.04
C LEU A 75 6.45 3.78 -22.14
N ALA A 76 7.71 3.67 -22.54
CA ALA A 76 8.27 4.49 -23.61
C ALA A 76 7.54 4.26 -24.94
N LYS A 77 7.20 3.00 -25.24
CA LYS A 77 6.45 2.63 -26.43
C LYS A 77 5.05 3.20 -26.43
N ALA A 78 4.32 3.15 -25.31
CA ALA A 78 3.00 3.75 -25.15
C ALA A 78 3.04 5.25 -25.49
N LYS A 79 4.00 5.99 -24.94
CA LYS A 79 4.19 7.43 -25.20
C LYS A 79 4.47 7.73 -26.67
N SER A 80 5.29 6.90 -27.31
CA SER A 80 5.63 7.08 -28.75
C SER A 80 4.41 6.83 -29.67
N LEU A 81 3.46 6.04 -29.26
CA LEU A 81 2.27 5.66 -30.03
C LEU A 81 1.07 6.58 -29.79
N LEU A 82 1.11 7.45 -28.78
CA LEU A 82 0.03 8.38 -28.44
C LEU A 82 -0.60 9.10 -29.65
N PRO A 83 0.16 9.65 -30.63
CA PRO A 83 -0.44 10.35 -31.75
C PRO A 83 -1.37 9.51 -32.64
N ARG A 84 -1.35 8.20 -32.47
CA ARG A 84 -2.20 7.25 -33.23
C ARG A 84 -3.50 6.92 -32.50
N SER A 85 -3.62 7.32 -31.25
CA SER A 85 -4.80 7.04 -30.41
C SER A 85 -5.90 8.08 -30.62
N THR A 86 -7.15 7.71 -30.28
CA THR A 86 -8.25 8.67 -30.18
C THR A 86 -7.95 9.72 -29.09
N SER A 87 -8.60 10.88 -29.14
CA SER A 87 -8.39 11.95 -28.13
C SER A 87 -8.60 11.42 -26.70
N ASP A 88 -9.64 10.64 -26.49
CA ASP A 88 -10.02 10.16 -25.16
C ASP A 88 -9.13 9.00 -24.69
N GLU A 89 -8.71 8.11 -25.62
CA GLU A 89 -7.70 7.09 -25.32
C GLU A 89 -6.37 7.75 -24.93
N GLN A 90 -6.00 8.88 -25.57
CA GLN A 90 -4.81 9.63 -25.18
C GLN A 90 -4.90 10.15 -23.74
N LEU A 91 -6.06 10.60 -23.26
CA LEU A 91 -6.24 11.05 -21.88
C LEU A 91 -5.95 9.89 -20.90
N LEU A 92 -6.53 8.71 -21.15
CA LEU A 92 -6.32 7.52 -20.34
C LEU A 92 -4.84 7.09 -20.33
N VAL A 93 -4.21 7.00 -21.50
CA VAL A 93 -2.81 6.61 -21.63
C VAL A 93 -1.89 7.62 -20.95
N ARG A 94 -2.14 8.93 -21.11
CA ARG A 94 -1.36 9.97 -20.42
C ARG A 94 -1.52 9.91 -18.92
N TRP A 95 -2.73 9.70 -18.42
CA TRP A 95 -2.95 9.48 -16.98
C TRP A 95 -2.14 8.29 -16.46
N MET A 96 -2.23 7.12 -17.13
CA MET A 96 -1.49 5.91 -16.74
C MET A 96 0.03 6.12 -16.75
N THR A 97 0.56 6.80 -17.77
CA THR A 97 2.00 7.04 -17.90
C THR A 97 2.48 8.09 -16.91
N SER A 98 1.71 9.16 -16.68
CA SER A 98 2.06 10.20 -15.71
C SER A 98 2.10 9.67 -14.28
N ILE A 99 1.14 8.82 -13.89
CA ILE A 99 1.17 8.16 -12.57
C ILE A 99 2.44 7.31 -12.40
N GLN A 100 2.84 6.57 -13.43
CA GLN A 100 4.05 5.74 -13.37
C GLN A 100 5.33 6.58 -13.31
N GLU A 101 5.33 7.74 -13.94
CA GLU A 101 6.44 8.71 -13.91
C GLU A 101 6.36 9.64 -12.69
N ARG A 102 5.29 9.54 -11.88
CA ARG A 102 4.99 10.41 -10.73
C ARG A 102 4.92 11.89 -11.09
N ASP A 103 4.53 12.16 -12.31
CA ASP A 103 4.20 13.53 -12.77
C ASP A 103 2.72 13.81 -12.44
N LEU A 104 2.48 14.29 -11.21
CA LEU A 104 1.13 14.41 -10.66
C LEU A 104 0.27 15.43 -11.41
N LEU A 105 0.84 16.54 -11.87
CA LEU A 105 0.06 17.59 -12.51
C LEU A 105 -0.60 17.13 -13.83
N PRO A 106 0.12 16.53 -14.79
CA PRO A 106 -0.52 15.93 -15.95
C PRO A 106 -1.47 14.78 -15.60
N ALA A 107 -1.18 13.99 -14.56
CA ALA A 107 -2.09 12.93 -14.12
C ALA A 107 -3.44 13.52 -13.68
N ILE A 108 -3.44 14.57 -12.84
CA ILE A 108 -4.63 15.29 -12.38
C ILE A 108 -5.41 15.86 -13.57
N MET A 109 -4.72 16.55 -14.49
CA MET A 109 -5.35 17.18 -15.64
C MET A 109 -6.05 16.17 -16.53
N ASN A 110 -5.37 15.09 -16.90
CA ASN A 110 -5.94 14.05 -17.78
C ASN A 110 -7.10 13.30 -17.13
N MET A 111 -7.04 13.04 -15.81
CA MET A 111 -8.15 12.41 -15.10
C MET A 111 -9.38 13.32 -15.01
N ASN A 112 -9.18 14.62 -14.75
CA ASN A 112 -10.26 15.60 -14.72
C ASN A 112 -10.96 15.71 -16.09
N ASP A 113 -10.18 15.67 -17.18
CA ASP A 113 -10.75 15.71 -18.54
C ASP A 113 -11.50 14.41 -18.86
N LEU A 114 -10.98 13.23 -18.44
CA LEU A 114 -11.72 11.96 -18.55
C LEU A 114 -13.05 12.02 -17.80
N LEU A 115 -13.06 12.48 -16.54
CA LEU A 115 -14.30 12.64 -15.76
C LEU A 115 -15.30 13.61 -16.41
N LYS A 116 -14.80 14.69 -17.02
CA LYS A 116 -15.63 15.64 -17.73
C LYS A 116 -16.27 15.01 -18.97
N HIS A 117 -15.54 14.16 -19.70
CA HIS A 117 -16.07 13.47 -20.90
C HIS A 117 -16.98 12.30 -20.51
N TYR A 118 -16.67 11.61 -19.41
CA TYR A 118 -17.35 10.38 -18.96
C TYR A 118 -17.85 10.47 -17.50
N PRO A 119 -18.68 11.48 -17.14
CA PRO A 119 -19.07 11.73 -15.74
C PRO A 119 -19.99 10.65 -15.15
N LYS A 120 -20.51 9.75 -15.97
CA LYS A 120 -21.40 8.64 -15.60
C LYS A 120 -20.84 7.28 -16.02
N ASP A 121 -19.54 7.20 -16.27
CA ASP A 121 -18.91 5.92 -16.52
C ASP A 121 -18.37 5.35 -15.19
N LYS A 122 -18.86 4.18 -14.79
CA LYS A 122 -18.52 3.56 -13.50
C LYS A 122 -17.03 3.26 -13.35
N HIS A 123 -16.35 2.90 -14.45
CA HIS A 123 -14.92 2.57 -14.44
C HIS A 123 -14.07 3.82 -14.31
N VAL A 124 -14.42 4.92 -15.00
CA VAL A 124 -13.74 6.21 -14.86
C VAL A 124 -13.92 6.76 -13.43
N LEU A 125 -15.13 6.63 -12.87
CA LEU A 125 -15.40 7.00 -11.47
C LEU A 125 -14.56 6.16 -10.50
N TYR A 126 -14.49 4.86 -10.71
CA TYR A 126 -13.68 3.96 -9.89
C TYR A 126 -12.19 4.28 -9.97
N LEU A 127 -11.64 4.46 -11.17
CA LEU A 127 -10.23 4.83 -11.35
C LEU A 127 -9.87 6.13 -10.64
N THR A 128 -10.77 7.11 -10.75
CA THR A 128 -10.58 8.40 -10.07
C THR A 128 -10.61 8.21 -8.55
N ALA A 129 -11.56 7.40 -8.06
CA ALA A 129 -11.69 7.09 -6.65
C ALA A 129 -10.46 6.35 -6.11
N GLU A 130 -9.94 5.35 -6.83
CA GLU A 130 -8.69 4.65 -6.48
C GLU A 130 -7.53 5.61 -6.35
N TRP A 131 -7.41 6.52 -7.30
CA TRP A 131 -6.34 7.49 -7.26
C TRP A 131 -6.48 8.48 -6.10
N LEU A 132 -7.70 8.98 -5.82
CA LEU A 132 -8.00 9.84 -4.66
C LEU A 132 -7.72 9.09 -3.34
N TYR A 133 -8.08 7.81 -3.25
CA TYR A 133 -7.78 6.96 -2.10
C TYR A 133 -6.28 6.86 -1.83
N LEU A 134 -5.47 6.68 -2.89
CA LEU A 134 -4.01 6.65 -2.78
C LEU A 134 -3.41 8.00 -2.35
N GLN A 135 -4.11 9.11 -2.65
CA GLN A 135 -3.77 10.46 -2.19
C GLN A 135 -4.36 10.78 -0.81
N GLN A 136 -4.97 9.80 -0.12
CA GLN A 136 -5.63 9.93 1.19
C GLN A 136 -6.83 10.91 1.19
N ASP A 137 -7.38 11.23 0.02
CA ASP A 137 -8.61 12.01 -0.12
C ASP A 137 -9.83 11.07 -0.05
N TYR A 138 -10.06 10.51 1.14
CA TYR A 138 -11.05 9.47 1.37
C TYR A 138 -12.48 9.94 1.15
N ASP A 139 -12.80 11.20 1.46
CA ASP A 139 -14.15 11.75 1.29
C ASP A 139 -14.54 11.86 -0.19
N ARG A 140 -13.63 12.36 -1.01
CA ARG A 140 -13.88 12.42 -2.46
C ARG A 140 -13.84 11.03 -3.09
N ALA A 141 -12.94 10.15 -2.67
CA ALA A 141 -12.92 8.76 -3.12
C ALA A 141 -14.25 8.07 -2.83
N ARG A 142 -14.77 8.19 -1.61
CA ARG A 142 -16.09 7.66 -1.22
C ARG A 142 -17.20 8.19 -2.12
N THR A 143 -17.28 9.49 -2.31
CA THR A 143 -18.32 10.12 -3.15
C THR A 143 -18.31 9.57 -4.58
N MET A 144 -17.13 9.37 -5.19
CA MET A 144 -17.00 8.78 -6.53
C MET A 144 -17.44 7.31 -6.56
N MET A 145 -17.07 6.53 -5.55
CA MET A 145 -17.45 5.12 -5.41
C MET A 145 -18.95 4.94 -5.21
N GLU A 146 -19.56 5.74 -4.33
CA GLU A 146 -21.01 5.74 -4.11
C GLU A 146 -21.76 6.11 -5.41
N THR A 147 -21.23 7.09 -6.17
CA THR A 147 -21.79 7.44 -7.47
C THR A 147 -21.67 6.29 -8.47
N ALA A 148 -20.55 5.57 -8.49
CA ALA A 148 -20.38 4.39 -9.34
C ALA A 148 -21.39 3.27 -8.99
N LEU A 149 -21.69 3.06 -7.69
CA LEU A 149 -22.70 2.09 -7.24
C LEU A 149 -24.13 2.52 -7.55
N GLN A 150 -24.41 3.83 -7.73
CA GLN A 150 -25.71 4.28 -8.24
C GLN A 150 -25.92 3.87 -9.71
N ILE A 151 -24.83 3.73 -10.48
CA ILE A 151 -24.85 3.32 -11.88
C ILE A 151 -24.89 1.79 -11.97
N ASP A 152 -24.03 1.11 -11.22
CA ASP A 152 -23.97 -0.34 -11.12
C ASP A 152 -23.88 -0.79 -9.65
N PRO A 153 -25.01 -1.15 -9.03
CA PRO A 153 -25.05 -1.56 -7.63
C PRO A 153 -24.29 -2.85 -7.32
N ASN A 154 -23.89 -3.58 -8.34
CA ASN A 154 -23.18 -4.85 -8.23
C ASN A 154 -21.74 -4.77 -8.75
N PHE A 155 -21.13 -3.59 -8.77
CA PHE A 155 -19.76 -3.42 -9.22
C PHE A 155 -18.76 -3.94 -8.16
N PRO A 156 -18.15 -5.14 -8.34
CA PRO A 156 -17.39 -5.83 -7.30
C PRO A 156 -16.21 -5.00 -6.80
N ALA A 157 -15.42 -4.42 -7.71
CA ALA A 157 -14.25 -3.64 -7.40
C ALA A 157 -14.57 -2.44 -6.49
N VAL A 158 -15.69 -1.74 -6.75
CA VAL A 158 -16.15 -0.62 -5.93
C VAL A 158 -16.63 -1.09 -4.56
N LEU A 159 -17.40 -2.19 -4.51
CA LEU A 159 -17.87 -2.75 -3.23
C LEU A 159 -16.70 -3.14 -2.32
N ASN A 160 -15.67 -3.75 -2.90
CA ASN A 160 -14.45 -4.09 -2.16
C ASN A 160 -13.74 -2.83 -1.66
N ARG A 161 -13.41 -1.90 -2.54
CA ARG A 161 -12.67 -0.70 -2.16
C ARG A 161 -13.42 0.19 -1.19
N LEU A 162 -14.74 0.33 -1.36
CA LEU A 162 -15.58 1.11 -0.47
C LEU A 162 -15.62 0.51 0.95
N GLY A 163 -15.52 -0.83 1.06
CA GLY A 163 -15.32 -1.49 2.35
C GLY A 163 -14.10 -0.96 3.10
N TYR A 164 -12.95 -0.83 2.42
CA TYR A 164 -11.74 -0.26 3.01
C TYR A 164 -11.85 1.23 3.29
N VAL A 165 -12.47 2.01 2.40
CA VAL A 165 -12.70 3.45 2.64
C VAL A 165 -13.54 3.69 3.89
N TYR A 166 -14.60 2.92 4.11
CA TYR A 166 -15.38 2.98 5.33
C TYR A 166 -14.59 2.55 6.56
N ALA A 167 -13.77 1.50 6.44
CA ALA A 167 -12.93 1.04 7.55
C ALA A 167 -11.90 2.11 7.96
N GLU A 168 -11.24 2.76 7.02
CA GLU A 168 -10.31 3.88 7.28
C GLU A 168 -11.02 5.08 7.95
N ALA A 169 -12.28 5.32 7.61
CA ALA A 169 -13.10 6.33 8.28
C ALA A 169 -13.64 5.87 9.65
N GLY A 170 -13.38 4.64 10.08
CA GLY A 170 -13.92 4.06 11.31
C GLY A 170 -15.38 3.62 11.23
N GLU A 171 -15.96 3.61 10.05
CA GLU A 171 -17.34 3.23 9.78
C GLU A 171 -17.48 1.71 9.57
N ILE A 172 -17.08 0.90 10.55
CA ILE A 172 -16.96 -0.56 10.42
C ILE A 172 -18.27 -1.24 9.98
N ALA A 173 -19.42 -0.76 10.47
CA ALA A 173 -20.70 -1.32 10.06
C ALA A 173 -20.95 -1.16 8.55
N ASN A 174 -20.61 0.01 8.00
CA ASN A 174 -20.72 0.29 6.56
C ASN A 174 -19.69 -0.52 5.77
N ALA A 175 -18.46 -0.65 6.28
CA ALA A 175 -17.41 -1.47 5.69
C ALA A 175 -17.86 -2.93 5.55
N VAL A 176 -18.35 -3.54 6.63
CA VAL A 176 -18.85 -4.92 6.64
C VAL A 176 -20.06 -5.08 5.71
N ALA A 177 -20.98 -4.11 5.67
CA ALA A 177 -22.13 -4.15 4.77
C ALA A 177 -21.72 -4.15 3.29
N SER A 178 -20.75 -3.30 2.92
CA SER A 178 -20.21 -3.24 1.56
C SER A 178 -19.52 -4.55 1.16
N LEU A 179 -18.69 -5.10 2.04
CA LEU A 179 -17.95 -6.34 1.78
C LEU A 179 -18.87 -7.58 1.76
N LYS A 180 -19.94 -7.63 2.58
CA LYS A 180 -20.97 -8.66 2.46
C LYS A 180 -21.70 -8.60 1.13
N ARG A 181 -21.99 -7.39 0.65
CA ARG A 181 -22.56 -7.22 -0.69
C ARG A 181 -21.58 -7.68 -1.77
N TYR A 182 -20.29 -7.44 -1.59
CA TYR A 182 -19.25 -7.97 -2.48
C TYR A 182 -19.27 -9.51 -2.50
N ALA A 183 -19.39 -10.17 -1.36
CA ALA A 183 -19.48 -11.63 -1.27
C ALA A 183 -20.74 -12.19 -1.97
N GLU A 184 -21.87 -11.47 -1.91
CA GLU A 184 -23.10 -11.84 -2.64
C GLU A 184 -22.94 -11.75 -4.17
N VAL A 185 -22.14 -10.78 -4.65
CA VAL A 185 -21.90 -10.57 -6.08
C VAL A 185 -20.85 -11.54 -6.62
N GLU A 186 -19.85 -11.91 -5.82
CA GLU A 186 -18.73 -12.79 -6.20
C GLU A 186 -18.64 -14.03 -5.30
N PRO A 187 -19.67 -14.88 -5.24
CA PRO A 187 -19.78 -15.96 -4.24
C PRO A 187 -18.74 -17.08 -4.43
N GLY A 188 -18.05 -17.15 -5.57
CA GLY A 188 -16.99 -18.12 -5.87
C GLY A 188 -15.57 -17.56 -5.68
N SER A 189 -15.44 -16.29 -5.27
CA SER A 189 -14.15 -15.65 -5.04
C SER A 189 -13.77 -15.71 -3.57
N PRO A 190 -12.52 -16.05 -3.21
CA PRO A 190 -12.04 -15.97 -1.82
C PRO A 190 -11.85 -14.53 -1.35
N ASN A 191 -11.67 -13.57 -2.24
CA ASN A 191 -11.31 -12.18 -1.93
C ASN A 191 -12.35 -11.45 -1.06
N PRO A 192 -13.67 -11.57 -1.24
CA PRO A 192 -14.65 -10.95 -0.34
C PRO A 192 -14.53 -11.41 1.11
N GLU A 193 -14.32 -12.72 1.31
CA GLU A 193 -14.13 -13.29 2.63
C GLU A 193 -12.79 -12.85 3.25
N ASP A 194 -11.73 -12.77 2.46
CA ASP A 194 -10.43 -12.23 2.87
C ASP A 194 -10.56 -10.76 3.34
N SER A 195 -11.20 -9.92 2.54
CA SER A 195 -11.42 -8.50 2.87
C SER A 195 -12.27 -8.31 4.13
N LEU A 196 -13.29 -9.15 4.36
CA LEU A 196 -14.05 -9.18 5.61
C LEU A 196 -13.17 -9.57 6.79
N GLY A 197 -12.34 -10.61 6.64
CA GLY A 197 -11.38 -11.03 7.64
C GLY A 197 -10.43 -9.91 8.03
N GLU A 198 -9.91 -9.15 7.07
CA GLU A 198 -9.00 -8.05 7.31
C GLU A 198 -9.67 -6.88 8.04
N VAL A 199 -10.84 -6.43 7.59
CA VAL A 199 -11.58 -5.34 8.25
C VAL A 199 -11.98 -5.71 9.67
N LEU A 200 -12.41 -6.94 9.92
CA LEU A 200 -12.73 -7.41 11.26
C LEU A 200 -11.49 -7.49 12.16
N ARG A 201 -10.34 -7.96 11.65
CA ARG A 201 -9.07 -7.96 12.37
C ARG A 201 -8.66 -6.55 12.79
N THR A 202 -8.68 -5.60 11.88
CA THR A 202 -8.31 -4.21 12.16
C THR A 202 -9.27 -3.55 13.15
N SER A 203 -10.55 -3.91 13.13
CA SER A 203 -11.55 -3.43 14.10
C SER A 203 -11.47 -4.10 15.48
N GLY A 204 -10.75 -5.21 15.60
CA GLY A 204 -10.58 -5.97 16.85
C GLY A 204 -11.56 -7.13 17.04
N ASP A 205 -12.37 -7.44 16.04
CA ASP A 205 -13.17 -8.69 16.03
C ASP A 205 -12.32 -9.84 15.49
N ASP A 206 -11.40 -10.32 16.33
CA ASP A 206 -10.46 -11.38 15.98
C ASP A 206 -11.17 -12.69 15.65
N ARG A 207 -12.29 -12.98 16.32
CA ARG A 207 -13.05 -14.21 16.07
C ARG A 207 -13.71 -14.17 14.69
N GLY A 208 -14.42 -13.10 14.37
CA GLY A 208 -15.01 -12.90 13.06
C GLY A 208 -13.95 -12.91 11.95
N SER A 209 -12.78 -12.32 12.22
CA SER A 209 -11.64 -12.36 11.32
C SER A 209 -11.19 -13.79 10.99
N LEU A 210 -11.00 -14.66 12.00
CA LEU A 210 -10.62 -16.07 11.78
C LEU A 210 -11.69 -16.84 11.01
N GLU A 211 -12.98 -16.59 11.29
CA GLU A 211 -14.10 -17.24 10.60
C GLU A 211 -14.07 -16.90 9.10
N HIS A 212 -13.89 -15.60 8.75
CA HIS A 212 -13.87 -15.15 7.37
C HIS A 212 -12.62 -15.56 6.60
N TYR A 213 -11.41 -15.47 7.18
CA TYR A 213 -10.21 -16.00 6.52
C TYR A 213 -10.29 -17.51 6.30
N SER A 214 -10.89 -18.25 7.25
CA SER A 214 -11.10 -19.69 7.07
C SER A 214 -12.11 -19.98 5.95
N ALA A 215 -13.16 -19.15 5.80
CA ALA A 215 -14.10 -19.25 4.69
C ALA A 215 -13.44 -19.01 3.34
N ALA A 216 -12.57 -18.01 3.24
CA ALA A 216 -11.77 -17.76 2.03
C ALA A 216 -10.92 -18.99 1.64
N LEU A 217 -10.26 -19.62 2.62
CA LEU A 217 -9.45 -20.83 2.40
C LEU A 217 -10.27 -22.09 2.11
N GLN A 218 -11.57 -22.11 2.45
CA GLN A 218 -12.47 -23.17 1.99
C GLN A 218 -12.82 -23.02 0.51
N ILE A 219 -12.87 -21.79 0.00
CA ILE A 219 -13.09 -21.49 -1.42
C ILE A 219 -11.79 -21.79 -2.20
N ASP A 220 -10.67 -21.27 -1.74
CA ASP A 220 -9.36 -21.49 -2.34
C ASP A 220 -8.30 -21.79 -1.25
N PRO A 221 -7.91 -23.07 -1.06
CA PRO A 221 -6.91 -23.46 -0.08
C PRO A 221 -5.50 -22.91 -0.30
N THR A 222 -5.25 -22.32 -1.48
CA THR A 222 -3.97 -21.71 -1.86
C THR A 222 -4.00 -20.17 -1.78
N TYR A 223 -5.10 -19.60 -1.28
CA TYR A 223 -5.23 -18.14 -1.20
C TYR A 223 -4.30 -17.55 -0.14
N PHE A 224 -3.14 -17.11 -0.61
CA PHE A 224 -2.00 -16.68 0.22
C PHE A 224 -2.36 -15.57 1.21
N ALA A 225 -3.16 -14.56 0.80
CA ALA A 225 -3.52 -13.42 1.64
C ALA A 225 -4.26 -13.88 2.91
N SER A 226 -5.27 -14.74 2.77
CA SER A 226 -6.02 -15.27 3.91
C SER A 226 -5.18 -16.16 4.81
N GLN A 227 -4.22 -16.92 4.25
CA GLN A 227 -3.32 -17.72 5.03
C GLN A 227 -2.40 -16.86 5.91
N ILE A 228 -1.92 -15.71 5.39
CA ILE A 228 -1.22 -14.68 6.17
C ILE A 228 -2.15 -14.06 7.19
N GLY A 229 -3.39 -13.71 6.81
CA GLY A 229 -4.39 -13.11 7.69
C GLY A 229 -4.74 -13.96 8.92
N LEU A 230 -4.78 -15.29 8.78
CA LEU A 230 -4.92 -16.21 9.91
C LEU A 230 -3.73 -16.10 10.87
N GLY A 231 -2.51 -16.12 10.35
CA GLY A 231 -1.30 -15.95 11.16
C GLY A 231 -1.27 -14.61 11.88
N ASP A 232 -1.65 -13.53 11.19
CA ASP A 232 -1.75 -12.18 11.73
C ASP A 232 -2.74 -12.12 12.91
N THR A 233 -3.94 -12.66 12.71
CA THR A 233 -5.00 -12.65 13.72
C THR A 233 -4.60 -13.46 14.94
N LEU A 234 -4.03 -14.65 14.74
CA LEU A 234 -3.54 -15.50 15.84
C LEU A 234 -2.40 -14.84 16.61
N THR A 235 -1.52 -14.09 15.93
CA THR A 235 -0.45 -13.31 16.58
C THR A 235 -1.05 -12.26 17.53
N LEU A 236 -2.05 -11.53 17.07
CA LEU A 236 -2.73 -10.49 17.85
C LEU A 236 -3.55 -11.07 19.02
N MET A 237 -4.03 -12.30 18.90
CA MET A 237 -4.71 -13.05 19.97
C MET A 237 -3.74 -13.67 20.98
N GLY A 238 -2.44 -13.72 20.70
CA GLY A 238 -1.42 -14.37 21.55
C GLY A 238 -1.29 -15.89 21.35
N ASP A 239 -1.95 -16.48 20.35
CA ASP A 239 -1.66 -17.87 19.95
C ASP A 239 -0.45 -17.90 19.01
N PHE A 240 0.72 -17.68 19.58
CA PHE A 240 1.98 -17.61 18.84
C PHE A 240 2.35 -18.93 18.16
N SER A 241 1.99 -20.06 18.76
CA SER A 241 2.23 -21.36 18.17
C SER A 241 1.32 -21.60 16.95
N GLY A 242 0.07 -21.21 17.04
CA GLY A 242 -0.89 -21.22 15.93
C GLY A 242 -0.41 -20.31 14.80
N ALA A 243 -0.07 -19.06 15.11
CA ALA A 243 0.42 -18.09 14.15
C ALA A 243 1.61 -18.63 13.34
N ARG A 244 2.62 -19.19 13.99
CA ARG A 244 3.78 -19.77 13.29
C ARG A 244 3.40 -20.91 12.35
N ARG A 245 2.43 -21.75 12.72
CA ARG A 245 1.94 -22.83 11.82
C ARG A 245 1.25 -22.26 10.58
N GLU A 246 0.45 -21.21 10.73
CA GLU A 246 -0.24 -20.63 9.58
C GLU A 246 0.74 -19.89 8.65
N TYR A 247 1.76 -19.21 9.18
CA TYR A 247 2.83 -18.63 8.35
C TYR A 247 3.71 -19.70 7.67
N ASP A 248 3.94 -20.85 8.31
CA ASP A 248 4.62 -21.99 7.66
C ASP A 248 3.80 -22.53 6.49
N ARG A 249 2.47 -22.62 6.63
CA ARG A 249 1.57 -22.98 5.52
C ARG A 249 1.59 -21.94 4.42
N ALA A 250 1.53 -20.65 4.78
CA ALA A 250 1.66 -19.55 3.81
C ALA A 250 2.98 -19.66 3.02
N SER A 251 4.09 -19.95 3.68
CA SER A 251 5.39 -20.15 3.01
C SER A 251 5.39 -21.36 2.07
N GLN A 252 4.60 -22.41 2.36
CA GLN A 252 4.50 -23.60 1.51
C GLN A 252 3.64 -23.39 0.26
N ILE A 253 2.60 -22.57 0.35
CA ILE A 253 1.70 -22.25 -0.78
C ILE A 253 2.15 -21.03 -1.58
N ALA A 254 3.22 -20.36 -1.15
CA ALA A 254 3.74 -19.19 -1.85
C ALA A 254 4.22 -19.55 -3.27
N GLU A 255 3.71 -18.84 -4.27
CA GLU A 255 4.02 -19.09 -5.67
C GLU A 255 5.29 -18.37 -6.15
N ASN A 256 5.80 -17.44 -5.36
CA ASN A 256 6.95 -16.62 -5.69
C ASN A 256 7.85 -16.37 -4.49
N PRO A 257 9.14 -16.01 -4.72
CA PRO A 257 10.10 -15.77 -3.63
C PRO A 257 9.71 -14.64 -2.67
N ARG A 258 9.01 -13.63 -3.15
CA ARG A 258 8.56 -12.49 -2.34
C ARG A 258 7.54 -12.93 -1.28
N ASP A 259 6.53 -13.69 -1.69
CA ASP A 259 5.48 -14.16 -0.79
C ASP A 259 6.03 -15.15 0.23
N GLU A 260 6.93 -16.06 -0.20
CA GLU A 260 7.65 -16.97 0.71
C GLU A 260 8.44 -16.18 1.78
N LEU A 261 9.19 -15.14 1.37
CA LEU A 261 9.94 -14.29 2.29
C LEU A 261 9.03 -13.49 3.21
N ASN A 262 7.88 -13.02 2.70
CA ASN A 262 6.88 -12.32 3.52
C ASN A 262 6.34 -13.21 4.64
N ALA A 263 5.92 -14.44 4.33
CA ALA A 263 5.45 -15.39 5.32
C ALA A 263 6.51 -15.68 6.39
N LYS A 264 7.76 -15.89 5.99
CA LYS A 264 8.89 -16.10 6.92
C LYS A 264 9.19 -14.86 7.76
N TYR A 265 9.04 -13.66 7.19
CA TYR A 265 9.23 -12.41 7.90
C TYR A 265 8.17 -12.22 8.99
N GLN A 266 6.89 -12.43 8.65
CA GLN A 266 5.82 -12.37 9.64
C GLN A 266 6.03 -13.43 10.75
N LYS A 267 6.42 -14.65 10.40
CA LYS A 267 6.78 -15.68 11.38
C LYS A 267 7.92 -15.24 12.31
N ALA A 268 8.93 -14.55 11.80
CA ALA A 268 10.03 -14.05 12.62
C ALA A 268 9.57 -12.93 13.59
N LEU A 269 8.60 -12.10 13.20
CA LEU A 269 8.03 -11.07 14.07
C LEU A 269 7.26 -11.69 15.25
N VAL A 270 6.64 -12.87 15.12
CA VAL A 270 5.91 -13.54 16.21
C VAL A 270 6.79 -13.72 17.45
N TYR A 271 8.10 -13.95 17.29
CA TYR A 271 9.00 -14.10 18.44
C TYR A 271 9.11 -12.84 19.30
N PHE A 272 8.99 -11.65 18.69
CA PHE A 272 8.97 -10.40 19.44
C PHE A 272 7.67 -10.26 20.22
N TRP A 273 6.53 -10.61 19.63
CA TRP A 273 5.23 -10.63 20.29
C TRP A 273 5.18 -11.62 21.47
N GLU A 274 5.88 -12.75 21.36
CA GLU A 274 6.03 -13.75 22.41
C GLU A 274 7.02 -13.33 23.54
N GLY A 275 7.73 -12.18 23.36
CA GLY A 275 8.75 -11.70 24.28
C GLY A 275 10.12 -12.33 24.07
N ASN A 276 10.33 -13.14 23.05
CA ASN A 276 11.62 -13.78 22.73
C ASN A 276 12.39 -13.01 21.65
N ALA A 277 12.73 -11.76 21.94
CA ALA A 277 13.42 -10.87 21.00
C ALA A 277 14.76 -11.43 20.48
N ALA A 278 15.46 -12.25 21.27
CA ALA A 278 16.72 -12.88 20.85
C ALA A 278 16.51 -13.85 19.69
N ALA A 279 15.48 -14.71 19.77
CA ALA A 279 15.10 -15.60 18.68
C ALA A 279 14.62 -14.79 17.45
N GLY A 280 13.78 -13.77 17.64
CA GLY A 280 13.32 -12.91 16.55
C GLY A 280 14.46 -12.23 15.79
N ARG A 281 15.44 -11.64 16.49
CA ARG A 281 16.63 -11.05 15.85
C ARG A 281 17.47 -12.07 15.08
N LYS A 282 17.60 -13.30 15.61
CA LYS A 282 18.32 -14.39 14.93
C LYS A 282 17.62 -14.80 13.63
N GLU A 283 16.31 -14.96 13.68
CA GLU A 283 15.51 -15.33 12.48
C GLU A 283 15.54 -14.21 11.42
N LEU A 284 15.40 -12.96 11.82
CA LEU A 284 15.50 -11.81 10.89
C LEU A 284 16.91 -11.70 10.27
N ALA A 285 17.98 -12.05 11.00
CA ALA A 285 19.34 -12.06 10.45
C ALA A 285 19.49 -13.12 9.36
N ALA A 286 19.04 -14.37 9.62
CA ALA A 286 19.07 -15.46 8.64
C ALA A 286 18.20 -15.14 7.43
N LEU A 287 17.06 -14.48 7.63
CA LEU A 287 16.15 -14.09 6.55
C LEU A 287 16.75 -13.00 5.66
N SER A 288 17.58 -12.10 6.18
CA SER A 288 18.28 -11.09 5.38
C SER A 288 19.21 -11.72 4.34
N GLU A 289 19.90 -12.79 4.68
CA GLU A 289 20.75 -13.54 3.76
C GLU A 289 19.91 -14.20 2.66
N GLN A 290 18.80 -14.85 3.03
CA GLN A 290 17.88 -15.47 2.07
C GLN A 290 17.29 -14.46 1.08
N ALA A 291 16.91 -13.27 1.55
CA ALA A 291 16.34 -12.22 0.71
C ALA A 291 17.38 -11.66 -0.28
N ALA A 292 18.66 -11.59 0.11
CA ALA A 292 19.75 -11.20 -0.78
C ALA A 292 19.95 -12.23 -1.88
N ASP A 293 19.99 -13.51 -1.55
CA ASP A 293 20.17 -14.61 -2.50
C ASP A 293 19.00 -14.67 -3.52
N LYS A 294 17.78 -14.42 -3.05
CA LYS A 294 16.57 -14.43 -3.90
C LYS A 294 16.42 -13.15 -4.76
N LYS A 295 17.25 -12.14 -4.55
CA LYS A 295 17.23 -10.85 -5.27
C LYS A 295 15.87 -10.13 -5.17
N GLU A 296 15.25 -10.14 -4.00
CA GLU A 296 13.99 -9.48 -3.72
C GLU A 296 14.23 -8.15 -2.96
N PRO A 297 14.52 -7.02 -3.64
CA PRO A 297 14.98 -5.78 -3.01
C PRO A 297 13.95 -5.18 -2.05
N ASN A 298 12.65 -5.31 -2.33
CA ASN A 298 11.61 -4.82 -1.44
C ASN A 298 11.54 -5.63 -0.14
N MET A 299 11.76 -6.94 -0.20
CA MET A 299 11.83 -7.77 1.00
C MET A 299 13.15 -7.56 1.76
N GLN A 300 14.27 -7.36 1.05
CA GLN A 300 15.53 -6.95 1.67
C GLN A 300 15.36 -5.67 2.48
N PHE A 301 14.67 -4.68 1.90
CA PHE A 301 14.35 -3.43 2.59
C PHE A 301 13.47 -3.66 3.83
N ALA A 302 12.33 -4.36 3.69
CA ALA A 302 11.40 -4.60 4.79
C ALA A 302 12.07 -5.33 5.97
N ILE A 303 12.86 -6.35 5.67
CA ILE A 303 13.60 -7.12 6.68
C ILE A 303 14.69 -6.26 7.33
N ALA A 304 15.46 -5.48 6.56
CA ALA A 304 16.51 -4.61 7.10
C ALA A 304 15.93 -3.49 7.98
N LEU A 305 14.82 -2.88 7.57
CA LEU A 305 14.12 -1.89 8.39
C LEU A 305 13.58 -2.51 9.68
N GLY A 306 12.90 -3.66 9.59
CA GLY A 306 12.41 -4.38 10.78
C GLY A 306 13.53 -4.76 11.74
N ARG A 307 14.69 -5.19 11.23
CA ARG A 307 15.89 -5.47 12.06
C ARG A 307 16.40 -4.22 12.77
N ALA A 308 16.47 -3.10 12.06
CA ALA A 308 16.90 -1.84 12.65
C ALA A 308 15.95 -1.42 13.78
N MET A 309 14.65 -1.35 13.51
CA MET A 309 13.63 -0.91 14.47
C MET A 309 13.51 -1.85 15.70
N LEU A 310 13.92 -3.11 15.57
CA LEU A 310 13.90 -4.14 16.63
C LEU A 310 15.30 -4.47 17.17
N ALA A 311 16.28 -3.59 16.99
CA ALA A 311 17.68 -3.79 17.41
C ALA A 311 17.84 -3.96 18.93
N GLY A 312 16.95 -3.34 19.73
CA GLY A 312 16.88 -3.46 21.17
C GLY A 312 17.59 -2.33 21.95
N ASN A 313 18.33 -1.47 21.28
CA ASN A 313 18.85 -0.22 21.82
C ASN A 313 19.02 0.85 20.73
N ALA A 314 18.98 2.11 21.13
CA ALA A 314 18.99 3.24 20.22
C ALA A 314 20.28 3.40 19.41
N GLN A 315 21.42 3.00 19.94
CA GLN A 315 22.71 3.12 19.24
C GLN A 315 22.74 2.17 18.04
N ASP A 316 22.45 0.89 18.25
CA ASP A 316 22.41 -0.12 17.18
C ASP A 316 21.32 0.22 16.14
N GLU A 317 20.16 0.70 16.60
CA GLU A 317 19.07 1.14 15.73
C GLU A 317 19.52 2.29 14.82
N LEU A 318 20.12 3.33 15.36
CA LEU A 318 20.62 4.48 14.61
C LEU A 318 21.76 4.11 13.65
N GLU A 319 22.64 3.19 14.03
CA GLU A 319 23.70 2.69 13.16
C GLU A 319 23.12 1.91 11.97
N GLN A 320 22.21 0.97 12.23
CA GLN A 320 21.57 0.18 11.17
C GLN A 320 20.71 1.05 10.23
N LEU A 321 19.92 2.01 10.78
CA LEU A 321 19.16 2.98 9.98
C LEU A 321 20.10 3.86 9.15
N GLY A 322 21.25 4.27 9.70
CA GLY A 322 22.25 5.05 8.98
C GLY A 322 22.85 4.29 7.79
N ALA A 323 23.24 3.04 8.00
CA ALA A 323 23.75 2.17 6.95
C ALA A 323 22.69 1.89 5.87
N LEU A 324 21.46 1.63 6.30
CA LEU A 324 20.34 1.38 5.38
C LEU A 324 20.01 2.63 4.54
N ALA A 325 19.97 3.83 5.14
CA ALA A 325 19.76 5.06 4.39
C ALA A 325 20.86 5.32 3.34
N ALA A 326 22.10 5.01 3.67
CA ALA A 326 23.23 5.15 2.75
C ALA A 326 23.16 4.16 1.58
N SER A 327 22.67 2.94 1.78
CA SER A 327 22.52 1.95 0.72
C SER A 327 21.57 2.39 -0.40
N PHE A 328 20.63 3.31 -0.11
CA PHE A 328 19.70 3.87 -1.08
C PHE A 328 20.20 5.12 -1.82
N GLU A 329 21.41 5.57 -1.57
CA GLU A 329 22.01 6.70 -2.31
C GLU A 329 22.37 6.31 -3.75
N GLN A 330 22.59 5.02 -3.99
CA GLN A 330 22.89 4.47 -5.32
C GLN A 330 21.70 3.68 -5.88
N PRO A 331 21.58 3.60 -7.22
CA PRO A 331 20.57 2.75 -7.85
C PRO A 331 20.68 1.29 -7.36
N LEU A 332 19.54 0.68 -7.07
CA LEU A 332 19.43 -0.74 -6.68
C LEU A 332 18.74 -1.52 -7.81
N ALA A 333 19.36 -2.61 -8.22
CA ALA A 333 18.76 -3.49 -9.22
C ALA A 333 17.43 -4.07 -8.72
N GLY A 334 16.40 -3.98 -9.55
CA GLY A 334 15.06 -4.48 -9.21
C GLY A 334 14.20 -3.53 -8.35
N MET A 335 14.68 -2.32 -8.03
CA MET A 335 13.91 -1.29 -7.33
C MET A 335 13.81 -0.04 -8.21
N SER A 336 12.60 0.50 -8.36
CA SER A 336 12.41 1.76 -9.07
C SER A 336 13.03 2.94 -8.31
N GLU A 337 13.35 4.03 -9.00
CA GLU A 337 13.86 5.25 -8.35
C GLU A 337 12.90 5.77 -7.29
N SER A 338 11.62 5.69 -7.57
CA SER A 338 10.57 6.08 -6.68
C SER A 338 10.47 5.18 -5.44
N ASP A 339 10.45 3.85 -5.60
CA ASP A 339 10.40 2.94 -4.46
C ASP A 339 11.65 3.11 -3.58
N ARG A 340 12.80 3.35 -4.20
CA ARG A 340 14.04 3.70 -3.52
C ARG A 340 13.94 5.01 -2.74
N GLY A 341 13.32 6.04 -3.34
CA GLY A 341 13.04 7.33 -2.70
C GLY A 341 12.15 7.18 -1.47
N ILE A 342 11.05 6.44 -1.58
CA ILE A 342 10.13 6.14 -0.48
C ILE A 342 10.84 5.34 0.62
N ALA A 343 11.57 4.28 0.27
CA ALA A 343 12.31 3.47 1.23
C ALA A 343 13.31 4.32 2.02
N ARG A 344 14.06 5.18 1.32
CA ARG A 344 15.00 6.10 1.95
C ARG A 344 14.31 7.10 2.86
N ALA A 345 13.18 7.68 2.43
CA ALA A 345 12.40 8.62 3.25
C ALA A 345 11.88 7.96 4.53
N THR A 346 11.36 6.75 4.45
CA THR A 346 10.91 5.98 5.62
C THR A 346 12.05 5.76 6.62
N VAL A 347 13.23 5.35 6.15
CA VAL A 347 14.41 5.15 7.01
C VAL A 347 14.86 6.44 7.65
N LEU A 348 14.89 7.55 6.90
CA LEU A 348 15.31 8.84 7.42
C LEU A 348 14.32 9.40 8.44
N ARG A 349 13.00 9.25 8.20
CA ARG A 349 11.95 9.59 9.19
C ARG A 349 12.17 8.84 10.50
N GLU A 350 12.36 7.53 10.42
CA GLU A 350 12.56 6.69 11.60
C GLU A 350 13.85 7.08 12.34
N ARG A 351 14.92 7.38 11.60
CA ARG A 351 16.16 7.86 12.18
C ARG A 351 15.98 9.19 12.92
N VAL A 352 15.18 10.12 12.41
CA VAL A 352 14.81 11.37 13.11
C VAL A 352 14.04 11.05 14.37
N ARG A 353 13.04 10.18 14.32
CA ARG A 353 12.25 9.77 15.49
C ARG A 353 13.16 9.25 16.62
N VAL A 354 14.04 8.31 16.31
CA VAL A 354 14.95 7.72 17.31
C VAL A 354 15.96 8.76 17.84
N ALA A 355 16.52 9.59 16.96
CA ALA A 355 17.45 10.64 17.35
C ALA A 355 16.78 11.65 18.28
N THR A 356 15.56 12.08 17.99
CA THR A 356 14.82 13.03 18.84
C THR A 356 14.48 12.45 20.20
N LEU A 357 14.01 11.20 20.25
CA LEU A 357 13.71 10.52 21.51
C LEU A 357 14.93 10.35 22.42
N ASN A 358 16.15 10.34 21.85
CA ASN A 358 17.40 10.21 22.59
C ASN A 358 18.17 11.53 22.73
N GLY A 359 17.55 12.69 22.44
CA GLY A 359 18.15 14.01 22.63
C GLY A 359 19.30 14.34 21.65
N LEU A 360 19.43 13.60 20.55
CA LEU A 360 20.50 13.78 19.56
C LEU A 360 20.10 14.83 18.51
N SER A 361 19.95 16.08 18.94
CA SER A 361 19.40 17.18 18.15
C SER A 361 20.18 17.46 16.86
N ASP A 362 21.50 17.39 16.87
CA ASP A 362 22.35 17.63 15.68
C ASP A 362 22.11 16.53 14.62
N LEU A 363 21.99 15.27 15.05
CA LEU A 363 21.70 14.16 14.19
C LEU A 363 20.30 14.28 13.59
N ALA A 364 19.30 14.65 14.38
CA ALA A 364 17.94 14.89 13.91
C ALA A 364 17.91 16.00 12.85
N THR A 365 18.52 17.15 13.14
CA THR A 365 18.58 18.31 12.22
C THR A 365 19.28 17.97 10.92
N SER A 366 20.44 17.31 10.95
CA SER A 366 21.15 16.90 9.74
C SER A 366 20.39 15.87 8.92
N THR A 367 19.64 14.97 9.58
CA THR A 367 18.81 13.96 8.91
C THR A 367 17.56 14.60 8.28
N ILE A 368 16.91 15.54 8.96
CA ILE A 368 15.79 16.33 8.40
C ILE A 368 16.22 17.08 7.14
N SER A 369 17.42 17.68 7.13
CA SER A 369 17.95 18.38 5.96
C SER A 369 18.12 17.46 4.75
N LYS A 370 18.57 16.21 4.96
CA LYS A 370 18.64 15.19 3.90
C LYS A 370 17.26 14.81 3.38
N LEU A 371 16.29 14.68 4.28
CA LEU A 371 14.91 14.32 3.93
C LEU A 371 14.20 15.45 3.18
N ALA A 372 14.45 16.73 3.58
CA ALA A 372 13.98 17.91 2.85
C ALA A 372 14.46 17.93 1.40
N SER A 373 15.76 17.65 1.19
CA SER A 373 16.33 17.57 -0.17
C SER A 373 15.68 16.45 -1.00
N LEU A 374 15.40 15.31 -0.37
CA LEU A 374 14.73 14.19 -1.01
C LEU A 374 13.27 14.55 -1.36
N ALA A 375 12.51 15.15 -0.46
CA ALA A 375 11.14 15.58 -0.69
C ALA A 375 11.05 16.59 -1.85
N THR A 376 11.95 17.58 -1.87
CA THR A 376 12.00 18.58 -2.95
C THR A 376 12.29 17.95 -4.32
N SER A 377 13.12 16.90 -4.37
CA SER A 377 13.52 16.28 -5.64
C SER A 377 12.53 15.23 -6.14
N SER A 378 11.87 14.49 -5.24
CA SER A 378 11.00 13.36 -5.59
C SER A 378 9.60 13.76 -6.04
N ARG A 379 9.07 14.87 -5.51
CA ARG A 379 7.66 15.30 -5.68
C ARG A 379 6.65 14.20 -5.34
N ASP A 380 7.01 13.35 -4.40
CA ASP A 380 6.21 12.19 -3.99
C ASP A 380 5.57 12.47 -2.64
N LEU A 381 4.23 12.35 -2.56
CA LEU A 381 3.48 12.63 -1.35
C LEU A 381 3.95 11.79 -0.15
N VAL A 382 4.32 10.52 -0.38
CA VAL A 382 4.80 9.65 0.71
C VAL A 382 6.13 10.17 1.26
N VAL A 383 7.01 10.70 0.39
CA VAL A 383 8.28 11.31 0.79
C VAL A 383 8.05 12.64 1.49
N GLU A 384 7.08 13.44 1.01
CA GLU A 384 6.67 14.70 1.68
C GLU A 384 6.12 14.42 3.07
N ASN A 385 5.18 13.49 3.21
CA ASN A 385 4.60 13.10 4.50
C ASN A 385 5.67 12.59 5.48
N ALA A 386 6.66 11.82 4.98
CA ALA A 386 7.78 11.37 5.80
C ALA A 386 8.66 12.55 6.26
N TYR A 387 8.84 13.57 5.44
CA TYR A 387 9.57 14.78 5.80
C TYR A 387 8.81 15.61 6.85
N GLU A 388 7.52 15.85 6.64
CA GLU A 388 6.68 16.61 7.56
C GLU A 388 6.59 15.89 8.91
N SER A 389 6.27 14.60 8.94
CA SER A 389 6.20 13.84 10.20
C SER A 389 7.55 13.78 10.93
N ALA A 390 8.68 13.72 10.21
CA ALA A 390 10.00 13.82 10.83
C ALA A 390 10.22 15.20 11.52
N ARG A 391 9.80 16.29 10.89
CA ARG A 391 9.82 17.63 11.52
C ARG A 391 8.90 17.67 12.73
N GLY A 392 7.73 17.07 12.64
CA GLY A 392 6.78 16.98 13.74
C GLY A 392 7.37 16.33 14.99
N PHE A 393 8.13 15.24 14.85
CA PHE A 393 8.89 14.65 15.99
C PHE A 393 9.88 15.64 16.59
N ALA A 394 10.63 16.37 15.77
CA ALA A 394 11.62 17.34 16.25
C ALA A 394 10.96 18.55 16.95
N LEU A 395 9.89 19.09 16.40
CA LEU A 395 9.12 20.19 16.96
C LEU A 395 8.49 19.81 18.32
N PHE A 396 7.99 18.59 18.44
CA PHE A 396 7.48 18.07 19.70
C PHE A 396 8.54 18.12 20.81
N GLN A 397 9.76 17.68 20.53
CA GLN A 397 10.85 17.71 21.49
C GLN A 397 11.30 19.14 21.87
N GLN A 398 11.10 20.10 20.98
CA GLN A 398 11.36 21.52 21.23
C GLN A 398 10.23 22.19 22.03
N GLY A 399 9.10 21.49 22.28
CA GLY A 399 7.94 22.03 22.98
C GLY A 399 7.00 22.84 22.08
N ASP A 400 7.24 22.90 20.78
CA ASP A 400 6.37 23.55 19.80
C ASP A 400 5.25 22.59 19.37
N PHE A 401 4.32 22.34 20.29
CA PHE A 401 3.26 21.35 20.09
C PHE A 401 2.25 21.75 19.00
N SER A 402 2.07 23.07 18.76
CA SER A 402 1.15 23.51 17.71
C SER A 402 1.64 23.11 16.32
N ASN A 403 2.85 23.52 15.98
CA ASN A 403 3.44 23.17 14.70
C ASN A 403 3.73 21.67 14.59
N ALA A 404 4.08 21.01 15.71
CA ALA A 404 4.24 19.55 15.73
C ALA A 404 2.96 18.81 15.35
N ALA A 405 1.78 19.25 15.82
CA ALA A 405 0.52 18.60 15.48
C ALA A 405 0.17 18.77 14.00
N ASP A 406 0.40 19.95 13.43
CA ASP A 406 0.15 20.22 12.02
C ASP A 406 1.04 19.34 11.11
N GLU A 407 2.32 19.23 11.43
CA GLU A 407 3.30 18.42 10.69
C GLU A 407 3.04 16.91 10.82
N LEU A 408 2.70 16.42 12.03
CA LEU A 408 2.40 15.00 12.25
C LEU A 408 1.09 14.57 11.57
N ALA A 409 0.15 15.48 11.37
CA ALA A 409 -1.12 15.17 10.72
C ALA A 409 -0.98 14.80 9.24
N ALA A 410 0.15 15.07 8.62
CA ALA A 410 0.42 14.75 7.22
C ALA A 410 0.51 13.23 6.96
N ASP A 411 0.95 12.42 7.95
CA ASP A 411 1.10 10.96 7.79
C ASP A 411 0.09 10.18 8.66
N SER A 412 -1.09 9.97 8.11
CA SER A 412 -2.16 9.20 8.76
C SER A 412 -1.99 7.67 8.67
N ARG A 413 -0.94 7.17 8.04
CA ARG A 413 -0.73 5.73 7.81
C ARG A 413 0.30 5.08 8.72
N SER A 414 1.15 5.86 9.38
CA SER A 414 2.14 5.34 10.32
C SER A 414 1.58 5.26 11.73
N PRO A 415 1.47 4.06 12.33
CA PRO A 415 1.07 3.90 13.73
C PRO A 415 1.90 4.74 14.71
N LEU A 416 3.21 4.85 14.49
CA LEU A 416 4.11 5.63 15.34
C LEU A 416 3.86 7.14 15.22
N VAL A 417 3.54 7.63 14.03
CA VAL A 417 3.18 9.04 13.81
C VAL A 417 1.83 9.35 14.43
N LEU A 418 0.81 8.50 14.22
CA LEU A 418 -0.51 8.66 14.84
C LEU A 418 -0.44 8.64 16.37
N GLN A 419 0.37 7.76 16.95
CA GLN A 419 0.60 7.74 18.40
C GLN A 419 1.20 9.08 18.88
N GLN A 420 2.22 9.58 18.20
CA GLN A 420 2.85 10.85 18.54
C GLN A 420 1.89 12.03 18.36
N LEU A 421 1.07 12.05 17.30
CA LEU A 421 0.06 13.06 17.06
C LEU A 421 -0.97 13.11 18.20
N ALA A 422 -1.48 11.96 18.62
CA ALA A 422 -2.45 11.88 19.72
C ALA A 422 -1.83 12.45 21.02
N ILE A 423 -0.58 12.12 21.34
CA ILE A 423 0.14 12.67 22.50
C ILE A 423 0.30 14.19 22.35
N THR A 424 0.64 14.68 21.16
CA THR A 424 0.82 16.11 20.89
C THR A 424 -0.49 16.88 21.07
N GLN A 425 -1.61 16.33 20.58
CA GLN A 425 -2.95 16.92 20.74
C GLN A 425 -3.39 16.98 22.21
N GLU A 426 -3.03 15.99 23.04
CA GLU A 426 -3.25 16.06 24.49
C GLU A 426 -2.43 17.18 25.14
N LYS A 427 -1.17 17.37 24.77
CA LYS A 427 -0.34 18.47 25.25
C LYS A 427 -0.90 19.84 24.89
N LEU A 428 -1.64 19.93 23.78
CA LEU A 428 -2.37 21.13 23.34
C LEU A 428 -3.73 21.32 24.05
N GLY A 429 -4.14 20.40 24.92
CA GLY A 429 -5.46 20.45 25.55
C GLY A 429 -6.62 20.18 24.57
N LYS A 430 -6.38 19.40 23.53
CA LYS A 430 -7.37 19.00 22.49
C LYS A 430 -7.76 17.51 22.64
N PRO A 431 -8.46 17.11 23.73
CA PRO A 431 -8.73 15.70 24.01
C PRO A 431 -9.61 15.03 22.95
N ASP A 432 -10.56 15.75 22.35
CA ASP A 432 -11.44 15.20 21.31
C ASP A 432 -10.65 14.86 20.03
N ALA A 433 -9.73 15.74 19.63
CA ALA A 433 -8.85 15.47 18.52
C ALA A 433 -7.92 14.27 18.80
N ALA A 434 -7.35 14.21 20.01
CA ALA A 434 -6.52 13.08 20.42
C ALA A 434 -7.32 11.76 20.42
N GLN A 435 -8.59 11.79 20.85
CA GLN A 435 -9.46 10.62 20.81
C GLN A 435 -9.78 10.18 19.36
N SER A 436 -10.03 11.12 18.47
CA SER A 436 -10.22 10.83 17.03
C SER A 436 -8.97 10.20 16.43
N THR A 437 -7.79 10.75 16.71
CA THR A 437 -6.52 10.19 16.25
C THR A 437 -6.26 8.78 16.81
N ARG A 438 -6.61 8.52 18.09
CA ARG A 438 -6.52 7.16 18.66
C ARG A 438 -7.49 6.20 18.02
N THR A 439 -8.65 6.67 17.58
CA THR A 439 -9.59 5.84 16.82
C THR A 439 -8.99 5.43 15.49
N LEU A 440 -8.37 6.35 14.72
CA LEU A 440 -7.65 6.04 13.51
C LEU A 440 -6.49 5.06 13.78
N LEU A 441 -5.71 5.30 14.84
CA LEU A 441 -4.63 4.40 15.23
C LEU A 441 -5.10 2.96 15.48
N LYS A 442 -6.28 2.76 16.06
CA LYS A 442 -6.83 1.40 16.28
C LYS A 442 -7.04 0.63 14.98
N TYR A 443 -7.39 1.31 13.88
CA TYR A 443 -7.59 0.67 12.58
C TYR A 443 -6.27 0.35 11.84
N GLN A 444 -5.13 0.77 12.41
CA GLN A 444 -3.80 0.33 11.97
C GLN A 444 -3.34 -0.97 12.66
N ARG A 445 -4.25 -1.64 13.37
CA ARG A 445 -3.97 -2.85 14.15
C ARG A 445 -3.53 -4.01 13.24
N GLY A 446 -2.31 -4.46 13.45
CA GLY A 446 -1.70 -5.58 12.71
C GLY A 446 -0.40 -6.02 13.39
N PRO A 447 0.13 -7.21 13.12
CA PRO A 447 1.37 -7.69 13.76
C PRO A 447 2.64 -7.08 13.13
N ALA A 448 2.52 -5.91 12.53
CA ALA A 448 3.64 -5.16 11.95
C ALA A 448 4.56 -4.56 13.04
N VAL A 449 5.80 -4.24 12.65
CA VAL A 449 6.81 -3.69 13.57
C VAL A 449 6.35 -2.38 14.23
N GLU A 450 5.78 -1.45 13.46
CA GLU A 450 5.31 -0.18 14.04
C GLU A 450 4.20 -0.39 15.07
N TRP A 451 3.22 -1.27 14.79
CA TRP A 451 2.16 -1.59 15.74
C TRP A 451 2.70 -2.31 16.99
N PHE A 452 3.68 -3.20 16.82
CA PHE A 452 4.38 -3.81 17.95
C PHE A 452 5.02 -2.74 18.84
N LEU A 453 5.75 -1.78 18.27
CA LEU A 453 6.39 -0.69 19.03
C LEU A 453 5.37 0.24 19.70
N VAL A 454 4.21 0.49 19.08
CA VAL A 454 3.11 1.25 19.69
C VAL A 454 2.57 0.55 20.95
N THR A 455 2.41 -0.76 20.88
CA THR A 455 1.82 -1.56 21.98
C THR A 455 2.84 -2.00 23.03
N HIS A 456 4.14 -1.97 22.71
CA HIS A 456 5.25 -2.37 23.59
C HIS A 456 6.33 -1.25 23.68
N PRO A 457 5.98 -0.06 24.19
CA PRO A 457 6.85 1.12 24.14
C PRO A 457 8.16 0.98 24.94
N ASP A 458 8.26 0.00 25.81
CA ASP A 458 9.44 -0.21 26.68
C ASP A 458 10.49 -1.16 26.05
N THR A 459 10.22 -1.77 24.92
CA THR A 459 11.12 -2.73 24.28
C THR A 459 12.37 -2.08 23.65
N GLY A 460 12.38 -0.76 23.46
CA GLY A 460 13.53 0.04 22.99
C GLY A 460 14.32 0.75 24.11
N LYS A 461 13.87 0.64 25.37
CA LYS A 461 14.52 1.26 26.53
C LYS A 461 15.31 0.22 27.33
N SER A 462 16.45 -0.24 26.84
CA SER A 462 17.44 -0.83 27.73
C SER A 462 18.10 0.32 28.52
N HIS A 463 17.89 0.32 29.83
CA HIS A 463 18.54 1.19 30.80
C HIS A 463 20.06 1.08 30.74
#